data_6e75fb1ac01b1e8bcbb9d368ef0cfe55
#
_entry.id   6e75fb1ac01b1e8bcbb9d368ef0cfe55
#
_cell.length_a   1.000
_cell.length_b   1.000
_cell.length_c   1.000
_cell.angle_alpha   90.00
_cell.angle_beta   90.00
_cell.angle_gamma   90.00
#
_symmetry.space_group_name_H-M   'P 1'
#
loop_
_entity.id
_entity.type
_entity.pdbx_description
1 polymer ?
#
loop_
_entity_poly.entity_id
_entity_poly.type
_entity_poly.pdbx_seq_one_letter_code
_entity_poly.pdbx_strand_id
1 'polypeptide(L)'
;SELDQRVPQGDAGLEGAQIQIISQNPYTVIVGGKEYKNGEVVATLTTDKDGKASTAADLLPYGDYQLKETIPPTGYTSGGTITRDFEIREDGQIVQMNAGDTAIKNEVIRGGVTIAKWSLETNERKAQGSATLGGAKFTITNRSAKAVLVDGQLYQPGEVIATVETGEDGLWTSANDWLPYGTYEVVEVQEPDGYLPDGAESKTFQIREDGQIVSLDNNEG
;
A
#
# COMPACT_ATOMS: atom_id res chain seq x y z
N SER A 1 -5.59 5.82 6.71
CA SER A 1 -5.46 4.39 6.47
C SER A 1 -6.80 3.69 6.70
N GLU A 2 -7.03 2.55 6.06
CA GLU A 2 -8.24 1.71 6.23
C GLU A 2 -8.47 1.30 7.70
N LEU A 3 -7.44 1.35 8.53
CA LEU A 3 -7.52 1.04 9.97
C LEU A 3 -7.92 2.22 10.84
N ASP A 4 -8.33 3.35 10.25
CA ASP A 4 -8.69 4.61 10.96
C ASP A 4 -7.68 5.09 12.03
N GLN A 5 -6.44 4.62 11.92
CA GLN A 5 -5.31 4.95 12.78
C GLN A 5 -4.08 5.25 11.92
N ARG A 6 -3.12 6.00 12.46
CA ARG A 6 -1.80 6.18 11.84
C ARG A 6 -0.95 4.91 11.99
N VAL A 7 -1.48 3.78 11.52
CA VAL A 7 -0.81 2.48 11.52
C VAL A 7 -0.60 2.06 10.07
N PRO A 8 0.65 2.00 9.60
CA PRO A 8 0.94 1.50 8.26
C PRO A 8 0.73 -0.02 8.19
N GLN A 9 0.34 -0.52 7.01
CA GLN A 9 0.14 -1.93 6.73
C GLN A 9 1.33 -2.52 5.96
N GLY A 10 1.58 -3.79 6.14
CA GLY A 10 2.57 -4.54 5.37
C GLY A 10 3.96 -3.91 5.43
N ASP A 11 4.51 -3.57 4.28
CA ASP A 11 5.79 -2.88 4.14
C ASP A 11 5.62 -1.36 3.94
N ALA A 12 4.38 -0.86 3.95
CA ALA A 12 4.12 0.57 3.79
C ALA A 12 4.67 1.41 4.95
N GLY A 13 4.98 2.68 4.68
CA GLY A 13 5.48 3.66 5.65
C GLY A 13 4.59 4.90 5.67
N LEU A 14 4.76 5.76 6.68
CA LEU A 14 4.09 7.06 6.76
C LEU A 14 5.05 8.23 6.50
N GLU A 15 6.34 7.92 6.40
CA GLU A 15 7.40 8.89 6.15
C GLU A 15 7.44 9.30 4.67
N GLY A 16 7.82 10.57 4.44
CA GLY A 16 8.13 11.05 3.10
C GLY A 16 6.94 11.59 2.31
N ALA A 17 5.72 11.60 2.86
CA ALA A 17 4.61 12.30 2.22
C ALA A 17 4.93 13.80 2.09
N GLN A 18 4.68 14.39 0.93
CA GLN A 18 4.89 15.81 0.72
C GLN A 18 3.56 16.56 0.71
N ILE A 19 3.49 17.58 1.55
CA ILE A 19 2.30 18.40 1.75
C ILE A 19 2.69 19.86 1.54
N GLN A 20 2.06 20.52 0.57
CA GLN A 20 2.21 21.94 0.32
C GLN A 20 1.21 22.73 1.16
N ILE A 21 1.63 23.88 1.67
CA ILE A 21 0.78 24.92 2.22
C ILE A 21 0.65 26.01 1.16
N ILE A 22 -0.57 26.29 0.74
CA ILE A 22 -0.89 27.23 -0.34
C ILE A 22 -1.65 28.41 0.25
N SER A 23 -1.24 29.64 -0.09
CA SER A 23 -1.96 30.85 0.32
C SER A 23 -3.31 30.91 -0.40
N GLN A 24 -4.38 31.13 0.35
CA GLN A 24 -5.71 31.40 -0.15
C GLN A 24 -6.14 32.86 0.15
N ASN A 25 -5.18 33.69 0.51
CA ASN A 25 -5.42 35.07 0.91
C ASN A 25 -5.70 35.99 -0.29
N PRO A 26 -6.65 36.96 -0.18
CA PRO A 26 -6.94 37.92 -1.25
C PRO A 26 -5.78 38.89 -1.48
N TYR A 27 -4.93 39.08 -0.47
CA TYR A 27 -3.75 39.96 -0.52
C TYR A 27 -2.46 39.16 -0.35
N THR A 28 -1.34 39.74 -0.79
CA THR A 28 0.00 39.18 -0.61
C THR A 28 0.30 38.97 0.88
N VAL A 29 0.85 37.81 1.22
CA VAL A 29 1.37 37.50 2.56
C VAL A 29 2.90 37.44 2.51
N ILE A 30 3.55 37.77 3.63
CA ILE A 30 5.01 37.69 3.77
C ILE A 30 5.32 36.50 4.68
N VAL A 31 6.03 35.50 4.17
CA VAL A 31 6.48 34.33 4.91
C VAL A 31 7.98 34.20 4.76
N GLY A 32 8.71 34.17 5.89
CA GLY A 32 10.17 34.12 5.87
C GLY A 32 10.85 35.25 5.08
N GLY A 33 10.22 36.44 5.04
CA GLY A 33 10.75 37.60 4.32
C GLY A 33 10.48 37.60 2.80
N LYS A 34 9.75 36.63 2.28
CA LYS A 34 9.35 36.52 0.87
C LYS A 34 7.84 36.75 0.72
N GLU A 35 7.45 37.43 -0.36
CA GLU A 35 6.08 37.69 -0.72
C GLU A 35 5.44 36.50 -1.45
N TYR A 36 4.17 36.21 -1.11
CA TYR A 36 3.37 35.16 -1.74
C TYR A 36 1.95 35.67 -2.03
N LYS A 37 1.48 35.41 -3.23
CA LYS A 37 0.13 35.74 -3.70
C LYS A 37 -0.83 34.58 -3.47
N ASN A 38 -2.12 34.83 -3.71
CA ASN A 38 -3.13 33.79 -3.75
C ASN A 38 -2.73 32.65 -4.71
N GLY A 39 -2.87 31.41 -4.25
CA GLY A 39 -2.53 30.20 -5.01
C GLY A 39 -1.05 29.83 -4.98
N GLU A 40 -0.16 30.65 -4.41
CA GLU A 40 1.26 30.31 -4.32
C GLU A 40 1.57 29.42 -3.11
N VAL A 41 2.56 28.53 -3.29
CA VAL A 41 3.06 27.63 -2.24
C VAL A 41 3.96 28.40 -1.29
N VAL A 42 3.52 28.55 -0.05
CA VAL A 42 4.26 29.28 1.00
C VAL A 42 5.23 28.37 1.78
N ALA A 43 4.92 27.06 1.84
CA ALA A 43 5.79 26.06 2.46
C ALA A 43 5.51 24.67 1.90
N THR A 44 6.51 23.78 1.97
CA THR A 44 6.35 22.34 1.72
C THR A 44 6.82 21.59 2.95
N LEU A 45 5.99 20.70 3.44
CA LEU A 45 6.26 19.85 4.58
C LEU A 45 6.49 18.41 4.12
N THR A 46 7.36 17.70 4.83
CA THR A 46 7.57 16.25 4.63
C THR A 46 7.25 15.53 5.93
N THR A 47 6.49 14.45 5.86
CA THR A 47 6.14 13.67 7.05
C THR A 47 7.33 12.85 7.56
N ASP A 48 7.42 12.74 8.88
CA ASP A 48 8.35 11.86 9.57
C ASP A 48 7.85 10.40 9.59
N LYS A 49 8.63 9.51 10.25
CA LYS A 49 8.28 8.08 10.41
C LYS A 49 6.92 7.83 11.09
N ASP A 50 6.44 8.78 11.88
CA ASP A 50 5.16 8.71 12.58
C ASP A 50 4.02 9.36 11.75
N GLY A 51 4.29 9.76 10.52
CA GLY A 51 3.35 10.42 9.62
C GLY A 51 2.99 11.84 10.04
N LYS A 52 3.88 12.53 10.75
CA LYS A 52 3.68 13.88 11.24
C LYS A 52 4.55 14.87 10.50
N ALA A 53 3.99 16.03 10.23
CA ALA A 53 4.71 17.21 9.78
C ALA A 53 4.12 18.45 10.45
N SER A 54 4.95 19.45 10.75
CA SER A 54 4.50 20.68 11.39
C SER A 54 5.35 21.87 10.94
N THR A 55 4.75 23.05 11.02
CA THR A 55 5.48 24.33 10.90
C THR A 55 5.85 24.87 12.29
N ALA A 56 6.73 25.88 12.33
CA ALA A 56 6.84 26.73 13.48
C ALA A 56 5.52 27.52 13.69
N ALA A 57 5.22 27.86 14.94
CA ALA A 57 3.97 28.54 15.31
C ALA A 57 3.85 29.96 14.73
N ASP A 58 4.97 30.58 14.43
CA ASP A 58 5.09 31.94 13.90
C ASP A 58 5.35 32.00 12.38
N LEU A 59 5.28 30.86 11.68
CA LEU A 59 5.57 30.81 10.25
C LEU A 59 4.54 31.53 9.40
N LEU A 60 3.23 31.26 9.65
CA LEU A 60 2.14 31.73 8.80
C LEU A 60 1.46 32.95 9.40
N PRO A 61 1.37 34.07 8.66
CA PRO A 61 0.60 35.24 9.06
C PRO A 61 -0.91 34.93 9.20
N TYR A 62 -1.66 35.86 9.84
CA TYR A 62 -3.12 35.87 9.82
C TYR A 62 -3.65 35.72 8.41
N GLY A 63 -4.50 34.71 8.15
CA GLY A 63 -4.99 34.46 6.80
C GLY A 63 -5.59 33.06 6.60
N ASP A 64 -5.92 32.82 5.33
CA ASP A 64 -6.54 31.60 4.84
C ASP A 64 -5.52 30.78 4.03
N TYR A 65 -5.49 29.48 4.29
CA TYR A 65 -4.51 28.57 3.70
C TYR A 65 -5.17 27.23 3.34
N GLN A 66 -4.51 26.53 2.41
CA GLN A 66 -4.90 25.18 2.01
C GLN A 66 -3.68 24.26 2.12
N LEU A 67 -3.86 23.11 2.76
CA LEU A 67 -2.97 21.96 2.61
C LEU A 67 -3.31 21.22 1.31
N LYS A 68 -2.27 20.80 0.60
CA LYS A 68 -2.39 19.95 -0.59
C LYS A 68 -1.33 18.86 -0.52
N GLU A 69 -1.74 17.60 -0.44
CA GLU A 69 -0.80 16.50 -0.63
C GLU A 69 -0.38 16.40 -2.10
N THR A 70 0.92 16.33 -2.34
CA THR A 70 1.50 16.22 -3.68
C THR A 70 2.18 14.88 -3.92
N ILE A 71 2.67 14.25 -2.86
CA ILE A 71 3.29 12.94 -2.89
C ILE A 71 2.77 12.15 -1.68
N PRO A 72 2.05 11.03 -1.89
CA PRO A 72 1.66 10.16 -0.79
C PRO A 72 2.89 9.43 -0.22
N PRO A 73 2.82 8.89 1.01
CA PRO A 73 3.91 8.10 1.56
C PRO A 73 4.03 6.75 0.86
N THR A 74 5.19 6.09 1.03
CA THR A 74 5.50 4.80 0.38
C THR A 74 4.45 3.74 0.71
N GLY A 75 3.93 3.08 -0.32
CA GLY A 75 2.93 2.01 -0.20
C GLY A 75 1.49 2.52 -0.15
N TYR A 76 1.29 3.81 -0.41
CA TYR A 76 -0.05 4.41 -0.47
C TYR A 76 -0.29 5.13 -1.79
N THR A 77 -1.57 5.24 -2.15
CA THR A 77 -2.05 6.10 -3.23
C THR A 77 -2.89 7.22 -2.65
N SER A 78 -2.88 8.37 -3.29
CA SER A 78 -3.72 9.51 -2.87
C SER A 78 -5.19 9.35 -3.26
N GLY A 79 -5.52 8.39 -4.14
CA GLY A 79 -6.89 8.27 -4.67
C GLY A 79 -7.41 9.53 -5.39
N GLY A 80 -6.51 10.51 -5.60
CA GLY A 80 -6.80 11.83 -6.16
C GLY A 80 -6.08 12.95 -5.40
N THR A 81 -6.41 14.20 -5.71
CA THR A 81 -5.85 15.37 -5.01
C THR A 81 -6.52 15.55 -3.65
N ILE A 82 -5.75 15.37 -2.57
CA ILE A 82 -6.24 15.63 -1.21
C ILE A 82 -5.90 17.06 -0.82
N THR A 83 -6.94 17.87 -0.55
CA THR A 83 -6.82 19.23 -0.04
C THR A 83 -7.60 19.41 1.24
N ARG A 84 -7.12 20.30 2.12
CA ARG A 84 -7.80 20.71 3.36
C ARG A 84 -7.56 22.18 3.61
N ASP A 85 -8.63 22.94 3.80
CA ASP A 85 -8.55 24.36 4.11
C ASP A 85 -8.38 24.57 5.62
N PHE A 86 -7.65 25.60 6.00
CA PHE A 86 -7.45 26.02 7.39
C PHE A 86 -7.16 27.51 7.49
N GLU A 87 -7.27 28.03 8.70
CA GLU A 87 -7.17 29.46 8.96
C GLU A 87 -6.20 29.73 10.13
N ILE A 88 -5.42 30.81 10.02
CA ILE A 88 -4.67 31.39 11.13
C ILE A 88 -5.40 32.66 11.55
N ARG A 89 -5.85 32.71 12.80
CA ARG A 89 -6.64 33.82 13.38
C ARG A 89 -6.04 34.42 14.64
N GLU A 90 -5.08 33.75 15.27
CA GLU A 90 -4.44 34.16 16.52
C GLU A 90 -2.92 34.05 16.40
N ASP A 91 -2.21 34.92 17.12
CA ASP A 91 -0.75 34.89 17.20
C ASP A 91 -0.27 33.60 17.87
N GLY A 92 0.76 32.96 17.27
CA GLY A 92 1.29 31.67 17.74
C GLY A 92 0.35 30.48 17.61
N GLN A 93 -0.75 30.61 16.85
CA GLN A 93 -1.72 29.53 16.63
C GLN A 93 -1.10 28.34 15.92
N ILE A 94 -1.36 27.12 16.45
CA ILE A 94 -1.08 25.85 15.78
C ILE A 94 -2.41 25.18 15.44
N VAL A 95 -2.76 25.11 14.18
CA VAL A 95 -3.94 24.40 13.69
C VAL A 95 -3.65 22.90 13.60
N GLN A 96 -4.45 22.09 14.30
CA GLN A 96 -4.30 20.64 14.32
C GLN A 96 -5.10 19.99 13.18
N MET A 97 -4.42 19.49 12.17
CA MET A 97 -4.99 18.82 10.99
C MET A 97 -4.73 17.31 11.03
N ASN A 98 -5.07 16.66 12.16
CA ASN A 98 -4.56 15.32 12.49
C ASN A 98 -5.63 14.29 12.83
N ALA A 99 -6.91 14.61 12.73
CA ALA A 99 -8.01 13.72 13.08
C ALA A 99 -9.27 13.97 12.23
N GLY A 100 -10.12 12.98 12.16
CA GLY A 100 -11.41 13.06 11.46
C GLY A 100 -11.27 13.50 9.99
N ASP A 101 -12.09 14.47 9.60
CA ASP A 101 -12.13 15.00 8.23
C ASP A 101 -11.00 15.97 7.90
N THR A 102 -10.25 16.45 8.91
CA THR A 102 -9.10 17.32 8.70
C THR A 102 -7.82 16.54 8.38
N ALA A 103 -7.72 15.27 8.76
CA ALA A 103 -6.57 14.43 8.46
C ALA A 103 -6.46 14.14 6.95
N ILE A 104 -5.22 14.08 6.47
CA ILE A 104 -4.91 13.54 5.15
C ILE A 104 -4.89 12.01 5.29
N LYS A 105 -5.76 11.34 4.52
CA LYS A 105 -5.89 9.88 4.53
C LYS A 105 -5.58 9.35 3.13
N ASN A 106 -4.70 8.37 3.05
CA ASN A 106 -4.35 7.68 1.82
C ASN A 106 -4.84 6.24 1.87
N GLU A 107 -5.14 5.68 0.70
CA GLU A 107 -5.46 4.27 0.53
C GLU A 107 -4.16 3.47 0.37
N VAL A 108 -4.08 2.28 0.99
CA VAL A 108 -2.94 1.40 0.79
C VAL A 108 -2.98 0.82 -0.63
N ILE A 109 -1.84 0.79 -1.30
CA ILE A 109 -1.66 0.11 -2.59
C ILE A 109 -2.03 -1.36 -2.41
N ARG A 110 -2.78 -1.92 -3.37
CA ARG A 110 -3.17 -3.33 -3.37
C ARG A 110 -2.85 -3.98 -4.70
N GLY A 111 -2.63 -5.29 -4.65
CA GLY A 111 -2.36 -6.12 -5.82
C GLY A 111 -2.81 -7.55 -5.61
N GLY A 112 -2.53 -8.39 -6.60
CA GLY A 112 -2.85 -9.80 -6.60
C GLY A 112 -1.68 -10.67 -7.00
N VAL A 113 -1.94 -11.98 -7.06
CA VAL A 113 -0.95 -13.00 -7.44
C VAL A 113 -1.61 -14.09 -8.28
N THR A 114 -0.88 -14.56 -9.31
CA THR A 114 -1.18 -15.79 -10.04
C THR A 114 -0.20 -16.86 -9.61
N ILE A 115 -0.71 -18.02 -9.19
CA ILE A 115 0.05 -19.22 -8.83
C ILE A 115 -0.16 -20.25 -9.94
N ALA A 116 0.92 -20.88 -10.40
CA ALA A 116 0.89 -21.91 -11.43
C ALA A 116 1.56 -23.20 -10.93
N LYS A 117 0.84 -24.34 -11.09
CA LYS A 117 1.39 -25.69 -10.87
C LYS A 117 1.98 -26.22 -12.17
N TRP A 118 3.21 -26.73 -12.09
CA TRP A 118 3.98 -27.28 -13.22
C TRP A 118 4.29 -28.76 -12.98
N SER A 119 4.45 -29.49 -14.07
CA SER A 119 5.04 -30.82 -14.05
C SER A 119 6.57 -30.71 -14.06
N LEU A 120 7.23 -31.20 -13.03
CA LEU A 120 8.70 -31.15 -12.91
C LEU A 120 9.38 -31.94 -14.06
N GLU A 121 8.83 -33.10 -14.46
CA GLU A 121 9.42 -33.96 -15.49
C GLU A 121 9.40 -33.32 -16.88
N THR A 122 8.32 -32.62 -17.23
CA THR A 122 8.19 -32.00 -18.57
C THR A 122 8.64 -30.55 -18.60
N ASN A 123 8.76 -29.93 -17.41
CA ASN A 123 8.94 -28.51 -17.26
C ASN A 123 7.87 -27.70 -18.02
N GLU A 124 6.64 -28.21 -18.04
CA GLU A 124 5.50 -27.62 -18.67
C GLU A 124 4.28 -27.60 -17.75
N ARG A 125 3.37 -26.65 -17.97
CA ARG A 125 2.06 -26.64 -17.33
C ARG A 125 1.09 -27.55 -18.09
N LYS A 126 1.41 -28.84 -18.09
CA LYS A 126 0.66 -29.88 -18.76
C LYS A 126 0.70 -31.16 -17.95
N ALA A 127 -0.47 -31.68 -17.64
CA ALA A 127 -0.63 -32.94 -16.93
C ALA A 127 -0.17 -34.13 -17.80
N GLN A 128 0.33 -35.20 -17.16
CA GLN A 128 0.77 -36.43 -17.83
C GLN A 128 -0.18 -37.58 -17.50
N GLY A 129 -0.44 -38.42 -18.51
CA GLY A 129 -1.24 -39.63 -18.33
C GLY A 129 -2.64 -39.31 -17.78
N SER A 130 -2.95 -39.85 -16.59
CA SER A 130 -4.18 -39.60 -15.87
C SER A 130 -4.01 -38.64 -14.68
N ALA A 131 -2.83 -38.02 -14.54
CA ALA A 131 -2.58 -37.00 -13.52
C ALA A 131 -3.32 -35.70 -13.85
N THR A 132 -3.50 -34.82 -12.87
CA THR A 132 -4.11 -33.50 -13.04
C THR A 132 -3.19 -32.43 -12.46
N LEU A 133 -3.26 -31.18 -12.94
CA LEU A 133 -2.64 -30.02 -12.31
C LEU A 133 -3.60 -29.26 -11.38
N GLY A 134 -4.89 -29.62 -11.44
CA GLY A 134 -5.90 -29.11 -10.54
C GLY A 134 -5.86 -29.83 -9.19
N GLY A 135 -6.25 -29.12 -8.13
CA GLY A 135 -6.29 -29.65 -6.78
C GLY A 135 -4.99 -29.47 -5.98
N ALA A 136 -3.95 -28.88 -6.57
CA ALA A 136 -2.78 -28.47 -5.81
C ALA A 136 -3.15 -27.37 -4.82
N LYS A 137 -2.73 -27.51 -3.54
CA LYS A 137 -3.02 -26.50 -2.52
C LYS A 137 -1.78 -25.73 -2.12
N PHE A 138 -1.97 -24.42 -2.02
CA PHE A 138 -0.93 -23.48 -1.64
C PHE A 138 -1.39 -22.60 -0.48
N THR A 139 -0.52 -22.38 0.49
CA THR A 139 -0.71 -21.35 1.52
C THR A 139 -0.07 -20.04 1.09
N ILE A 140 -0.75 -18.92 1.39
CA ILE A 140 -0.23 -17.56 1.21
C ILE A 140 -0.05 -16.96 2.59
N THR A 141 1.19 -16.58 2.92
CA THR A 141 1.60 -16.12 4.24
C THR A 141 2.07 -14.67 4.19
N ASN A 142 1.67 -13.85 5.17
CA ASN A 142 2.22 -12.50 5.34
C ASN A 142 3.69 -12.58 5.78
N ARG A 143 4.61 -12.06 4.97
CA ARG A 143 6.05 -11.91 5.27
C ARG A 143 6.48 -10.46 5.33
N SER A 144 5.52 -9.53 5.35
CA SER A 144 5.77 -8.10 5.51
C SER A 144 6.26 -7.76 6.92
N ALA A 145 6.79 -6.55 7.08
CA ALA A 145 7.25 -6.04 8.38
C ALA A 145 6.12 -5.83 9.40
N LYS A 146 4.87 -5.64 8.92
CA LYS A 146 3.70 -5.33 9.76
C LYS A 146 2.49 -6.15 9.35
N ALA A 147 1.44 -6.08 10.16
CA ALA A 147 0.16 -6.70 9.84
C ALA A 147 -0.45 -6.13 8.55
N VAL A 148 -1.22 -6.96 7.86
CA VAL A 148 -1.98 -6.61 6.66
C VAL A 148 -3.47 -6.87 6.88
N LEU A 149 -4.32 -5.99 6.37
CA LEU A 149 -5.77 -6.15 6.38
C LEU A 149 -6.20 -6.76 5.04
N VAL A 150 -6.72 -7.99 5.07
CA VAL A 150 -7.21 -8.71 3.89
C VAL A 150 -8.62 -9.19 4.20
N ASP A 151 -9.58 -8.91 3.32
CA ASP A 151 -11.00 -9.29 3.47
C ASP A 151 -11.59 -8.96 4.85
N GLY A 152 -11.21 -7.81 5.42
CA GLY A 152 -11.69 -7.34 6.72
C GLY A 152 -11.02 -8.02 7.93
N GLN A 153 -10.07 -8.91 7.72
CA GLN A 153 -9.30 -9.58 8.78
C GLN A 153 -7.84 -9.12 8.79
N LEU A 154 -7.31 -8.93 10.00
CA LEU A 154 -5.91 -8.53 10.21
C LEU A 154 -5.02 -9.76 10.38
N TYR A 155 -3.97 -9.85 9.57
CA TYR A 155 -2.97 -10.93 9.60
C TYR A 155 -1.61 -10.38 10.01
N GLN A 156 -1.05 -10.92 11.09
CA GLN A 156 0.28 -10.56 11.58
C GLN A 156 1.39 -11.12 10.68
N PRO A 157 2.63 -10.59 10.74
CA PRO A 157 3.77 -11.22 10.10
C PRO A 157 3.91 -12.70 10.50
N GLY A 158 4.00 -13.57 9.51
CA GLY A 158 4.08 -15.02 9.69
C GLY A 158 2.72 -15.76 9.71
N GLU A 159 1.60 -15.04 9.72
CA GLU A 159 0.27 -15.68 9.66
C GLU A 159 -0.12 -16.03 8.23
N VAL A 160 -0.79 -17.17 8.08
CA VAL A 160 -1.38 -17.62 6.81
C VAL A 160 -2.64 -16.83 6.54
N ILE A 161 -2.66 -16.13 5.40
CA ILE A 161 -3.80 -15.33 4.94
C ILE A 161 -4.87 -16.24 4.32
N ALA A 162 -4.42 -17.16 3.45
CA ALA A 162 -5.33 -18.08 2.75
C ALA A 162 -4.64 -19.39 2.40
N THR A 163 -5.45 -20.44 2.23
CA THR A 163 -5.11 -21.65 1.51
C THR A 163 -5.94 -21.69 0.24
N VAL A 164 -5.29 -21.80 -0.91
CA VAL A 164 -5.89 -21.72 -2.24
C VAL A 164 -5.63 -23.00 -3.02
N GLU A 165 -6.45 -23.28 -4.02
CA GLU A 165 -6.39 -24.51 -4.79
C GLU A 165 -6.39 -24.20 -6.29
N THR A 166 -5.52 -24.86 -7.07
CA THR A 166 -5.45 -24.69 -8.52
C THR A 166 -6.63 -25.32 -9.24
N GLY A 167 -7.09 -24.67 -10.31
CA GLY A 167 -8.05 -25.21 -11.24
C GLY A 167 -7.46 -26.31 -12.14
N GLU A 168 -8.29 -26.90 -13.01
CA GLU A 168 -7.88 -27.96 -13.94
C GLU A 168 -6.72 -27.54 -14.87
N ASP A 169 -6.60 -26.24 -15.16
CA ASP A 169 -5.51 -25.64 -15.95
C ASP A 169 -4.23 -25.46 -15.15
N GLY A 170 -4.20 -25.87 -13.87
CA GLY A 170 -3.06 -25.70 -12.98
C GLY A 170 -2.86 -24.26 -12.46
N LEU A 171 -3.85 -23.38 -12.64
CA LEU A 171 -3.76 -21.97 -12.22
C LEU A 171 -4.69 -21.64 -11.06
N TRP A 172 -4.25 -20.71 -10.25
CA TRP A 172 -5.09 -19.92 -9.36
C TRP A 172 -4.67 -18.46 -9.43
N THR A 173 -5.65 -17.55 -9.50
CA THR A 173 -5.38 -16.09 -9.57
C THR A 173 -6.31 -15.36 -8.61
N SER A 174 -5.75 -14.47 -7.79
CA SER A 174 -6.52 -13.58 -6.92
C SER A 174 -7.09 -12.38 -7.66
N ALA A 175 -7.95 -11.60 -6.99
CA ALA A 175 -8.28 -10.25 -7.42
C ALA A 175 -7.01 -9.36 -7.42
N ASN A 176 -7.00 -8.33 -8.26
CA ASN A 176 -5.86 -7.39 -8.39
C ASN A 176 -5.80 -6.32 -7.28
N ASP A 177 -6.75 -6.33 -6.35
CA ASP A 177 -6.87 -5.45 -5.19
C ASP A 177 -6.89 -6.20 -3.85
N TRP A 178 -6.47 -7.47 -3.86
CA TRP A 178 -6.63 -8.36 -2.71
C TRP A 178 -5.59 -8.13 -1.61
N LEU A 179 -4.29 -8.14 -1.95
CA LEU A 179 -3.18 -8.06 -0.99
C LEU A 179 -2.63 -6.63 -0.89
N PRO A 180 -2.49 -6.05 0.32
CA PRO A 180 -1.85 -4.76 0.52
C PRO A 180 -0.39 -4.71 0.08
N TYR A 181 0.17 -3.51 -0.07
CA TYR A 181 1.60 -3.28 -0.27
C TYR A 181 2.42 -4.04 0.77
N GLY A 182 3.19 -5.05 0.33
CA GLY A 182 3.84 -5.97 1.25
C GLY A 182 4.68 -7.04 0.58
N THR A 183 5.23 -7.91 1.41
CA THR A 183 5.98 -9.10 1.02
C THR A 183 5.22 -10.34 1.49
N TYR A 184 5.11 -11.32 0.62
CA TYR A 184 4.33 -12.53 0.83
C TYR A 184 5.11 -13.78 0.43
N GLU A 185 4.73 -14.92 0.99
CA GLU A 185 5.29 -16.21 0.64
C GLU A 185 4.16 -17.17 0.24
N VAL A 186 4.40 -17.91 -0.83
CA VAL A 186 3.57 -19.02 -1.28
C VAL A 186 4.31 -20.33 -1.03
N VAL A 187 3.63 -21.30 -0.40
CA VAL A 187 4.16 -22.64 -0.16
C VAL A 187 3.15 -23.68 -0.61
N GLU A 188 3.56 -24.64 -1.44
CA GLU A 188 2.72 -25.79 -1.77
C GLU A 188 2.61 -26.69 -0.52
N VAL A 189 1.38 -27.03 -0.14
CA VAL A 189 1.07 -27.86 1.04
C VAL A 189 0.37 -29.15 0.70
N GLN A 190 -0.09 -29.28 -0.54
CA GLN A 190 -0.70 -30.50 -1.08
C GLN A 190 -0.49 -30.54 -2.59
N GLU A 191 0.09 -31.61 -3.08
CA GLU A 191 0.24 -31.90 -4.50
C GLU A 191 -1.09 -32.32 -5.12
N PRO A 192 -1.29 -32.10 -6.44
CA PRO A 192 -2.46 -32.60 -7.16
C PRO A 192 -2.37 -34.10 -7.41
N ASP A 193 -3.50 -34.73 -7.76
CA ASP A 193 -3.57 -36.16 -8.00
C ASP A 193 -2.60 -36.63 -9.10
N GLY A 194 -1.83 -37.67 -8.78
CA GLY A 194 -0.86 -38.27 -9.69
C GLY A 194 0.55 -37.70 -9.64
N TYR A 195 0.80 -36.75 -8.73
CA TYR A 195 2.14 -36.23 -8.46
C TYR A 195 2.63 -36.63 -7.06
N LEU A 196 3.94 -36.78 -6.94
CA LEU A 196 4.60 -37.07 -5.67
C LEU A 196 5.02 -35.77 -4.98
N PRO A 197 5.03 -35.75 -3.62
CA PRO A 197 5.63 -34.67 -2.87
C PRO A 197 7.14 -34.58 -3.21
N ASP A 198 7.55 -33.48 -3.81
CA ASP A 198 8.97 -33.21 -4.13
C ASP A 198 9.64 -32.24 -3.15
N GLY A 199 8.96 -31.97 -2.04
CA GLY A 199 9.33 -31.00 -1.02
C GLY A 199 8.59 -29.67 -1.21
N ALA A 200 8.28 -29.03 -0.10
CA ALA A 200 7.57 -27.75 -0.13
C ALA A 200 8.46 -26.64 -0.71
N GLU A 201 8.34 -26.38 -2.01
CA GLU A 201 8.96 -25.19 -2.60
C GLU A 201 8.24 -23.94 -2.10
N SER A 202 9.00 -22.98 -1.58
CA SER A 202 8.48 -21.67 -1.22
C SER A 202 8.93 -20.62 -2.23
N LYS A 203 8.00 -19.74 -2.62
CA LYS A 203 8.27 -18.57 -3.46
C LYS A 203 7.84 -17.30 -2.73
N THR A 204 8.73 -16.33 -2.69
CA THR A 204 8.43 -15.00 -2.14
C THR A 204 8.10 -14.03 -3.26
N PHE A 205 7.07 -13.21 -3.07
CA PHE A 205 6.70 -12.16 -4.00
C PHE A 205 6.34 -10.87 -3.27
N GLN A 206 6.22 -9.78 -4.03
CA GLN A 206 5.99 -8.45 -3.47
C GLN A 206 4.89 -7.72 -4.24
N ILE A 207 3.99 -7.08 -3.52
CA ILE A 207 3.06 -6.09 -4.07
C ILE A 207 3.68 -4.71 -3.86
N ARG A 208 3.93 -3.99 -4.97
CA ARG A 208 4.60 -2.67 -4.99
C ARG A 208 3.84 -1.63 -5.81
N GLU A 209 2.95 -2.03 -6.68
CA GLU A 209 2.16 -1.16 -7.55
C GLU A 209 0.67 -1.45 -7.40
N ASP A 210 -0.15 -0.40 -7.50
CA ASP A 210 -1.60 -0.53 -7.38
C ASP A 210 -2.18 -1.29 -8.58
N GLY A 211 -3.04 -2.28 -8.29
CA GLY A 211 -3.61 -3.16 -9.30
C GLY A 211 -2.64 -4.18 -9.90
N GLN A 212 -1.40 -4.28 -9.41
CA GLN A 212 -0.40 -5.26 -9.86
C GLN A 212 -0.92 -6.69 -9.68
N ILE A 213 -0.70 -7.57 -10.66
CA ILE A 213 -0.80 -9.03 -10.48
C ILE A 213 0.59 -9.62 -10.70
N VAL A 214 1.16 -10.17 -9.62
CA VAL A 214 2.45 -10.85 -9.69
C VAL A 214 2.23 -12.27 -10.20
N SER A 215 2.88 -12.64 -11.30
CA SER A 215 2.87 -14.01 -11.80
C SER A 215 3.99 -14.82 -11.13
N LEU A 216 3.61 -15.95 -10.52
CA LEU A 216 4.55 -16.96 -10.04
C LEU A 216 4.64 -18.15 -11.00
N ASP A 217 4.26 -17.93 -12.26
CA ASP A 217 4.46 -18.88 -13.36
C ASP A 217 5.95 -18.92 -13.75
N ASN A 218 6.56 -20.09 -13.80
CA ASN A 218 8.00 -20.26 -14.09
C ASN A 218 8.40 -19.86 -15.54
N ASN A 219 7.46 -19.40 -16.36
CA ASN A 219 7.68 -19.05 -17.76
C ASN A 219 8.00 -17.57 -18.02
N GLU A 220 8.10 -16.74 -16.98
CA GLU A 220 8.58 -15.36 -17.13
C GLU A 220 10.01 -15.26 -16.58
N GLY A 221 10.97 -15.66 -17.43
CA GLY A 221 12.39 -15.42 -17.28
C GLY A 221 12.85 -14.27 -18.16
#